data_fe54ef5fa7ad2c53adb78459c0c14d38
#
_entry.id   fe54ef5fa7ad2c53adb78459c0c14d38
#
_cell.length_a   1.000
_cell.length_b   1.000
_cell.length_c   1.000
_cell.angle_alpha   90.00
_cell.angle_beta   90.00
_cell.angle_gamma   90.00
#
_symmetry.space_group_name_H-M   'P 1'
#
loop_
_entity.id
_entity.type
_entity.pdbx_description
1 polymer ?
#
loop_
_entity_poly.entity_id
_entity_poly.type
_entity_poly.pdbx_seq_one_letter_code
_entity_poly.pdbx_strand_id
1 'polypeptide(L)'
;MESDTIVGIDVAKDQLEIAVWPEQTHGQTARDTAGLAELVRRLREVQPHLVVMEATGGYEREVVAALAAAQLAVVVVNPRQVL
;
A
#
# COMPACT_ATOMS: atom_id res chain seq x y z
N MET A 1 -9.04 -2.52 20.04
CA MET A 1 -9.89 -3.27 19.11
C MET A 1 -9.13 -3.54 17.84
N GLU A 2 -9.17 -4.76 17.38
CA GLU A 2 -8.43 -5.13 16.19
C GLU A 2 -9.11 -4.62 14.94
N SER A 3 -8.27 -4.22 13.97
CA SER A 3 -8.76 -3.76 12.68
C SER A 3 -8.90 -4.95 11.73
N ASP A 4 -10.03 -5.04 11.05
CA ASP A 4 -10.22 -6.02 9.97
C ASP A 4 -9.92 -5.41 8.61
N THR A 5 -9.41 -4.18 8.58
CA THR A 5 -9.20 -3.46 7.36
C THR A 5 -7.95 -3.96 6.65
N ILE A 6 -8.08 -4.26 5.38
CA ILE A 6 -6.98 -4.66 4.51
C ILE A 6 -6.87 -3.62 3.41
N VAL A 7 -5.64 -3.22 3.12
CA VAL A 7 -5.37 -2.26 2.05
C VAL A 7 -4.57 -2.95 0.97
N GLY A 8 -5.02 -2.83 -0.28
CA GLY A 8 -4.27 -3.29 -1.43
C GLY A 8 -3.72 -2.10 -2.18
N ILE A 9 -2.46 -2.17 -2.60
CA ILE A 9 -1.83 -1.10 -3.37
C ILE A 9 -1.33 -1.67 -4.68
N ASP A 10 -1.79 -1.07 -5.77
CA ASP A 10 -1.30 -1.37 -7.11
C ASP A 10 -0.27 -0.31 -7.46
N VAL A 11 0.97 -0.71 -7.66
CA VAL A 11 2.10 0.18 -7.86
C VAL A 11 2.42 0.29 -9.33
N ALA A 12 2.38 1.51 -9.87
CA ALA A 12 2.79 1.80 -11.22
C ALA A 12 3.97 2.79 -11.18
N LYS A 13 4.54 3.08 -12.32
CA LYS A 13 5.73 3.92 -12.40
C LYS A 13 5.53 5.29 -11.73
N ASP A 14 4.38 5.92 -11.99
CA ASP A 14 4.15 7.29 -11.56
C ASP A 14 3.03 7.42 -10.54
N GLN A 15 2.35 6.32 -10.23
CA GLN A 15 1.09 6.39 -9.52
C GLN A 15 0.86 5.15 -8.67
N LEU A 16 0.17 5.33 -7.57
CA LEU A 16 -0.28 4.24 -6.70
C LEU A 16 -1.80 4.26 -6.66
N GLU A 17 -2.41 3.09 -6.82
CA GLU A 17 -3.84 2.93 -6.63
C GLU A 17 -4.07 2.19 -5.32
N ILE A 18 -4.97 2.71 -4.51
CA ILE A 18 -5.22 2.23 -3.17
C ILE A 18 -6.65 1.71 -3.09
N ALA A 19 -6.81 0.50 -2.60
CA ALA A 19 -8.13 -0.07 -2.36
C ALA A 19 -8.21 -0.51 -0.91
N VAL A 20 -9.33 -0.23 -0.26
CA VAL A 20 -9.52 -0.50 1.16
C VAL A 20 -10.72 -1.42 1.34
N TRP A 21 -10.54 -2.53 2.04
CA TRP A 21 -11.60 -3.49 2.36
C TRP A 21 -11.78 -3.57 3.87
N PRO A 22 -12.98 -3.82 4.35
CA PRO A 22 -14.20 -4.19 3.62
C PRO A 22 -14.99 -3.01 3.05
N GLU A 23 -14.57 -1.78 3.31
CA GLU A 23 -15.32 -0.59 2.88
C GLU A 23 -15.43 -0.46 1.37
N GLN A 24 -14.50 -1.07 0.63
CA GLN A 24 -14.46 -1.02 -0.83
C GLN A 24 -14.28 0.40 -1.35
N THR A 25 -13.49 1.20 -0.64
CA THR A 25 -13.15 2.54 -1.09
C THR A 25 -11.86 2.48 -1.89
N HIS A 26 -11.69 3.46 -2.78
CA HIS A 26 -10.54 3.54 -3.67
C HIS A 26 -9.96 4.94 -3.65
N GLY A 27 -8.65 5.03 -3.91
CA GLY A 27 -7.97 6.30 -3.97
C GLY A 27 -6.69 6.17 -4.78
N GLN A 28 -6.03 7.29 -4.99
CA GLN A 28 -4.78 7.35 -5.74
C GLN A 28 -3.84 8.33 -5.08
N THR A 29 -2.54 8.05 -5.16
CA THR A 29 -1.51 9.02 -4.84
C THR A 29 -0.41 8.90 -5.90
N ALA A 30 0.40 9.94 -6.05
CA ALA A 30 1.56 9.88 -6.91
C ALA A 30 2.65 9.01 -6.27
N ARG A 31 3.48 8.39 -7.10
CA ARG A 31 4.62 7.62 -6.60
C ARG A 31 5.85 8.52 -6.56
N ASP A 32 5.76 9.56 -5.77
CA ASP A 32 6.87 10.48 -5.50
C ASP A 32 6.88 10.77 -4.01
N THR A 33 7.81 11.61 -3.58
CA THR A 33 7.97 11.91 -2.15
C THR A 33 6.68 12.43 -1.54
N ALA A 34 6.00 13.36 -2.21
CA ALA A 34 4.76 13.93 -1.69
C ALA A 34 3.64 12.90 -1.68
N GLY A 35 3.54 12.09 -2.73
CA GLY A 35 2.51 11.06 -2.81
C GLY A 35 2.71 9.95 -1.78
N LEU A 36 3.95 9.58 -1.50
CA LEU A 36 4.24 8.59 -0.46
C LEU A 36 3.89 9.14 0.93
N ALA A 37 4.17 10.41 1.18
CA ALA A 37 3.78 11.03 2.45
C ALA A 37 2.26 11.04 2.60
N GLU A 38 1.54 11.34 1.54
CA GLU A 38 0.08 11.32 1.55
C GLU A 38 -0.45 9.91 1.79
N LEU A 39 0.16 8.90 1.15
CA LEU A 39 -0.21 7.52 1.36
C LEU A 39 -0.07 7.13 2.84
N VAL A 40 1.08 7.44 3.44
CA VAL A 40 1.32 7.13 4.84
C VAL A 40 0.28 7.81 5.73
N ARG A 41 -0.02 9.09 5.45
CA ARG A 41 -1.01 9.82 6.22
C ARG A 41 -2.36 9.13 6.17
N ARG A 42 -2.81 8.74 4.97
CA ARG A 42 -4.10 8.07 4.80
C ARG A 42 -4.13 6.73 5.52
N LEU A 43 -3.06 5.96 5.40
CA LEU A 43 -3.01 4.63 6.01
C LEU A 43 -2.97 4.71 7.53
N ARG A 44 -2.34 5.74 8.09
CA ARG A 44 -2.38 5.94 9.54
C ARG A 44 -3.78 6.24 10.04
N GLU A 45 -4.58 6.92 9.24
CA GLU A 45 -5.98 7.16 9.60
C GLU A 45 -6.82 5.89 9.52
N VAL A 46 -6.54 5.07 8.51
CA VAL A 46 -7.27 3.82 8.29
C VAL A 46 -6.89 2.76 9.33
N GLN A 47 -5.62 2.76 9.76
CA GLN A 47 -5.08 1.78 10.69
C GLN A 47 -5.32 0.35 10.18
N PRO A 48 -4.78 -0.01 9.00
CA PRO A 48 -5.07 -1.31 8.43
C PRO A 48 -4.40 -2.43 9.22
N HIS A 49 -5.04 -3.59 9.22
CA HIS A 49 -4.45 -4.80 9.74
C HIS A 49 -3.25 -5.23 8.89
N LEU A 50 -3.37 -5.04 7.57
CA LEU A 50 -2.35 -5.49 6.63
C LEU A 50 -2.42 -4.65 5.35
N VAL A 51 -1.25 -4.34 4.79
CA VAL A 51 -1.14 -3.73 3.47
C VAL A 51 -0.53 -4.76 2.54
N VAL A 52 -1.17 -5.01 1.41
CA VAL A 52 -0.72 -5.99 0.42
C VAL A 52 -0.40 -5.27 -0.88
N MET A 53 0.74 -5.58 -1.48
CA MET A 53 1.08 -5.08 -2.81
C MET A 53 1.81 -6.15 -3.60
N GLU A 54 1.76 -6.03 -4.92
CA GLU A 54 2.45 -6.95 -5.80
C GLU A 54 3.84 -6.42 -6.14
N ALA A 55 4.78 -7.35 -6.35
CA ALA A 55 6.10 -6.99 -6.85
C ALA A 55 5.98 -6.50 -8.29
N THR A 56 6.59 -5.35 -8.59
CA THR A 56 6.43 -4.66 -9.87
C THR A 56 7.77 -4.40 -10.56
N GLY A 57 8.79 -5.22 -10.27
CA GLY A 57 10.10 -5.05 -10.87
C GLY A 57 10.93 -3.93 -10.26
N GLY A 58 10.58 -3.48 -9.09
CA GLY A 58 11.38 -2.51 -8.35
C GLY A 58 10.65 -1.25 -7.92
N TYR A 59 9.57 -0.89 -8.60
CA TYR A 59 8.83 0.32 -8.24
C TYR A 59 8.22 0.25 -6.84
N GLU A 60 7.96 -0.95 -6.34
CA GLU A 60 7.38 -1.13 -5.01
C GLU A 60 8.37 -0.84 -3.88
N ARG A 61 9.67 -0.81 -4.16
CA ARG A 61 10.69 -0.71 -3.10
C ARG A 61 10.56 0.56 -2.27
N GLU A 62 10.38 1.70 -2.92
CA GLU A 62 10.21 2.96 -2.20
C GLU A 62 8.95 2.96 -1.36
N VAL A 63 7.89 2.35 -1.88
CA VAL A 63 6.61 2.26 -1.18
C VAL A 63 6.77 1.40 0.06
N VAL A 64 7.39 0.23 -0.07
CA VAL A 64 7.64 -0.66 1.06
C VAL A 64 8.47 0.06 2.13
N ALA A 65 9.53 0.75 1.71
CA ALA A 65 10.38 1.45 2.65
C ALA A 65 9.62 2.53 3.43
N ALA A 66 8.77 3.29 2.74
CA ALA A 66 7.99 4.34 3.38
C ALA A 66 6.99 3.75 4.39
N LEU A 67 6.33 2.65 4.03
CA LEU A 67 5.35 2.03 4.91
C LEU A 67 6.02 1.34 6.09
N ALA A 68 7.16 0.70 5.87
CA ALA A 68 7.92 0.07 6.95
C ALA A 68 8.42 1.11 7.94
N ALA A 69 8.91 2.25 7.44
CA ALA A 69 9.35 3.34 8.31
C ALA A 69 8.21 3.88 9.15
N ALA A 70 6.98 3.80 8.67
CA ALA A 70 5.78 4.21 9.39
C ALA A 70 5.23 3.10 10.28
N GLN A 71 5.92 1.97 10.35
CA GLN A 71 5.55 0.82 11.19
C GLN A 71 4.22 0.19 10.78
N LEU A 72 3.94 0.21 9.49
CA LEU A 72 2.75 -0.45 8.94
C LEU A 72 3.13 -1.87 8.50
N ALA A 73 2.22 -2.81 8.70
CA ALA A 73 2.44 -4.21 8.30
C ALA A 73 2.24 -4.32 6.79
N VAL A 74 3.28 -4.72 6.07
CA VAL A 74 3.28 -4.78 4.60
C VAL A 74 3.69 -6.17 4.14
N VAL A 75 2.97 -6.71 3.17
CA VAL A 75 3.33 -7.95 2.50
C VAL A 75 3.43 -7.66 1.00
N VAL A 76 4.55 -8.07 0.41
CA VAL A 76 4.74 -7.98 -1.04
C VAL A 76 4.56 -9.39 -1.60
N VAL A 77 3.60 -9.55 -2.51
CA VAL A 77 3.35 -10.83 -3.14
C VAL A 77 3.94 -10.84 -4.54
N ASN A 78 4.42 -11.99 -4.96
CA ASN A 78 4.96 -12.17 -6.29
C ASN A 78 3.88 -12.86 -7.14
N PRO A 79 3.30 -12.18 -8.13
CA PRO A 79 2.20 -12.75 -8.91
C PRO A 79 2.61 -14.01 -9.66
N ARG A 80 3.90 -14.21 -9.93
CA ARG A 80 4.38 -15.40 -10.62
C ARG A 80 4.31 -16.65 -9.76
N GLN A 81 4.16 -16.50 -8.45
CA GLN A 81 4.08 -17.61 -7.52
C GLN A 81 2.65 -17.96 -7.14
N VAL A 82 1.69 -17.20 -7.64
CA VAL A 82 0.27 -17.44 -7.39
C VAL A 82 -0.26 -18.28 -8.55
N LEU A 83 -0.57 -19.51 -8.28
CA LEU A 83 -1.08 -20.43 -9.30
C LEU A 83 -2.51 -20.82 -8.98
#